data_30614d09e992d58c13f7c3acc47318b0
#
_entry.id   30614d09e992d58c13f7c3acc47318b0
#
_cell.length_a   1.000
_cell.length_b   1.000
_cell.length_c   1.000
_cell.angle_alpha   90.00
_cell.angle_beta   90.00
_cell.angle_gamma   90.00
#
_symmetry.space_group_name_H-M   'P 1'
#
loop_
_entity.id
_entity.type
_entity.pdbx_description
1 polymer ?
#
loop_
_entity_poly.entity_id
_entity_poly.type
_entity_poly.pdbx_seq_one_letter_code
_entity_poly.pdbx_strand_id
1 'polypeptide(L)'
;MADEILLNENIPIDKPEPLPFPFNQRTFCRFEPIEKRIEEARVLIVDDLLRDEDDLSEVAIKAWGRHLKTNLQFERKIAGLALDNIRNNVSRLVKRPVMRTAHFSEIADAEKDFRPDAIVLSGTLRDFDYYNPTLLENFGKFIRTTRTAVLGICGGHQLVGMSFGARIQTLDHMEQHENREGRPFEYQYRFIRITEPDDPIFHGIHDSETGVWQDYTTEARILRVWQNHGLQLDHIPEGFKLLATAYLCRNQMMVKRRDGQLIYTVQFHLEKSFEDWDKTRATRWEHPNESRDGRIIFENFLRESLNHAKEG
;
A
#
# COMPACT_ATOMS: atom_id res chain seq x y z
N MET A 1 6.72 31.90 -36.42
CA MET A 1 8.02 31.33 -36.80
C MET A 1 8.46 30.49 -35.59
N ALA A 2 8.30 29.22 -35.68
CA ALA A 2 8.73 28.28 -34.64
C ALA A 2 10.18 27.92 -34.97
N ASP A 3 11.10 28.25 -34.06
CA ASP A 3 12.49 27.82 -34.17
C ASP A 3 12.56 26.32 -33.96
N GLU A 4 12.85 25.58 -35.01
CA GLU A 4 13.29 24.18 -34.93
C GLU A 4 14.62 24.14 -34.21
N ILE A 5 14.63 23.59 -33.00
CA ILE A 5 15.85 23.19 -32.31
C ILE A 5 16.39 21.97 -33.05
N LEU A 6 17.33 22.17 -33.95
CA LEU A 6 18.14 21.13 -34.55
C LEU A 6 18.93 20.43 -33.43
N LEU A 7 18.50 19.22 -33.07
CA LEU A 7 19.31 18.31 -32.26
C LEU A 7 20.56 17.95 -33.06
N ASN A 8 21.70 18.44 -32.61
CA ASN A 8 23.00 18.21 -33.22
C ASN A 8 23.43 16.77 -32.89
N GLU A 9 23.24 15.84 -33.83
CA GLU A 9 23.48 14.41 -33.68
C GLU A 9 24.96 13.99 -33.49
N ASN A 10 25.89 14.95 -33.37
CA ASN A 10 27.32 14.69 -33.28
C ASN A 10 28.00 15.21 -32.03
N ILE A 11 27.26 15.38 -30.93
CA ILE A 11 27.93 15.58 -29.64
C ILE A 11 28.41 14.19 -29.18
N PRO A 12 29.74 13.93 -29.08
CA PRO A 12 30.19 12.69 -28.46
C PRO A 12 29.57 12.64 -27.08
N ILE A 13 28.80 11.61 -26.80
CA ILE A 13 28.38 11.33 -25.42
C ILE A 13 29.66 10.86 -24.72
N ASP A 14 30.45 11.81 -24.25
CA ASP A 14 31.52 11.52 -23.32
C ASP A 14 30.86 10.74 -22.18
N LYS A 15 31.41 9.56 -21.88
CA LYS A 15 30.95 8.78 -20.74
C LYS A 15 30.97 9.73 -19.56
N PRO A 16 29.84 10.01 -18.93
CA PRO A 16 29.80 10.97 -17.84
C PRO A 16 30.85 10.57 -16.80
N GLU A 17 31.72 11.49 -16.46
CA GLU A 17 32.67 11.27 -15.38
C GLU A 17 31.89 10.74 -14.17
N PRO A 18 32.39 9.72 -13.47
CA PRO A 18 31.72 9.21 -12.30
C PRO A 18 31.51 10.35 -11.32
N LEU A 19 30.25 10.65 -11.01
CA LEU A 19 29.92 11.64 -10.02
C LEU A 19 30.63 11.28 -8.71
N PRO A 20 31.21 12.22 -7.98
CA PRO A 20 31.98 11.96 -6.75
C PRO A 20 31.08 11.49 -5.57
N PHE A 21 29.82 11.20 -5.83
CA PHE A 21 28.82 10.75 -4.87
C PHE A 21 28.49 9.27 -5.06
N PRO A 22 28.11 8.56 -3.98
CA PRO A 22 27.71 7.16 -4.04
C PRO A 22 26.51 6.87 -4.95
N PHE A 23 25.85 7.88 -5.50
CA PHE A 23 24.83 7.76 -6.54
C PHE A 23 25.26 6.97 -7.78
N ASN A 24 26.55 6.91 -8.09
CA ASN A 24 27.02 6.12 -9.22
C ASN A 24 26.77 4.62 -9.08
N GLN A 25 26.55 4.15 -7.89
CA GLN A 25 26.23 2.75 -7.65
C GLN A 25 24.74 2.47 -7.64
N ARG A 26 23.88 3.43 -7.91
CA ARG A 26 22.42 3.32 -8.09
C ARG A 26 21.88 1.93 -7.71
N THR A 27 22.02 1.56 -6.44
CA THR A 27 21.65 0.24 -5.95
C THR A 27 20.17 -0.07 -6.21
N PHE A 28 19.33 0.97 -6.22
CA PHE A 28 17.93 0.84 -6.62
C PHE A 28 17.72 0.55 -8.12
N CYS A 29 18.77 0.73 -8.97
CA CYS A 29 18.73 0.35 -10.38
C CYS A 29 19.21 -1.08 -10.62
N ARG A 30 19.75 -1.78 -9.62
CA ARG A 30 20.16 -3.16 -9.76
C ARG A 30 18.98 -4.07 -9.53
N PHE A 31 18.82 -5.04 -10.43
CA PHE A 31 17.87 -6.11 -10.20
C PHE A 31 18.43 -7.03 -9.11
N GLU A 32 17.71 -7.17 -8.02
CA GLU A 32 18.00 -8.14 -6.97
C GLU A 32 16.96 -9.25 -7.06
N PRO A 33 17.38 -10.50 -7.29
CA PRO A 33 16.46 -11.63 -7.25
C PRO A 33 15.74 -11.68 -5.90
N ILE A 34 14.45 -11.96 -5.93
CA ILE A 34 13.67 -12.13 -4.71
C ILE A 34 13.92 -13.52 -4.17
N GLU A 35 14.50 -13.63 -2.99
CA GLU A 35 14.65 -14.89 -2.28
C GLU A 35 13.41 -15.17 -1.44
N LYS A 36 12.90 -16.41 -1.54
CA LYS A 36 11.82 -16.89 -0.69
C LYS A 36 12.36 -17.28 0.68
N ARG A 37 12.27 -16.39 1.64
CA ARG A 37 12.84 -16.56 2.99
C ARG A 37 11.83 -17.06 4.02
N ILE A 38 10.53 -17.03 3.70
CA ILE A 38 9.46 -17.52 4.54
C ILE A 38 9.09 -18.93 4.07
N GLU A 39 9.11 -19.91 4.97
CA GLU A 39 8.88 -21.30 4.60
C GLU A 39 7.41 -21.56 4.25
N GLU A 40 6.50 -21.14 5.12
CA GLU A 40 5.06 -21.29 4.94
C GLU A 40 4.31 -20.13 5.58
N ALA A 41 3.22 -19.70 4.97
CA ALA A 41 2.30 -18.71 5.53
C ALA A 41 0.89 -18.91 4.96
N ARG A 42 -0.12 -18.79 5.82
CA ARG A 42 -1.54 -18.76 5.47
C ARG A 42 -2.02 -17.32 5.42
N VAL A 43 -2.34 -16.80 4.25
CA VAL A 43 -2.68 -15.40 4.05
C VAL A 43 -4.11 -15.25 3.54
N LEU A 44 -4.95 -14.57 4.31
CA LEU A 44 -6.28 -14.14 3.87
C LEU A 44 -6.15 -12.78 3.17
N ILE A 45 -6.43 -12.75 1.88
CA ILE A 45 -6.40 -11.53 1.06
C ILE A 45 -7.83 -11.00 0.97
N VAL A 46 -8.04 -9.78 1.42
CA VAL A 46 -9.37 -9.17 1.51
C VAL A 46 -9.57 -8.18 0.38
N ASP A 47 -10.68 -8.35 -0.32
CA ASP A 47 -11.17 -7.46 -1.36
C ASP A 47 -12.02 -6.35 -0.73
N ASP A 48 -11.49 -5.15 -0.68
CA ASP A 48 -12.14 -3.99 -0.09
C ASP A 48 -12.89 -3.13 -1.12
N LEU A 49 -13.00 -3.59 -2.39
CA LEU A 49 -13.70 -2.86 -3.44
C LEU A 49 -15.19 -3.26 -3.52
N LEU A 50 -16.01 -2.34 -4.00
CA LEU A 50 -17.44 -2.55 -4.19
C LEU A 50 -17.70 -3.71 -5.15
N ARG A 51 -18.52 -4.71 -4.73
CA ARG A 51 -18.77 -5.94 -5.47
C ARG A 51 -20.08 -5.92 -6.23
N ASP A 52 -21.13 -5.50 -5.54
CA ASP A 52 -22.49 -5.51 -6.05
C ASP A 52 -23.33 -4.34 -5.49
N GLU A 53 -24.62 -4.33 -5.78
CA GLU A 53 -25.53 -3.25 -5.38
C GLU A 53 -25.71 -3.16 -3.85
N ASP A 54 -25.60 -4.28 -3.13
CA ASP A 54 -25.77 -4.33 -1.67
C ASP A 54 -24.60 -3.63 -0.94
N ASP A 55 -23.45 -3.51 -1.60
CA ASP A 55 -22.30 -2.79 -1.07
C ASP A 55 -22.42 -1.26 -1.21
N LEU A 56 -23.41 -0.77 -1.98
CA LEU A 56 -23.52 0.64 -2.33
C LEU A 56 -24.37 1.43 -1.31
N SER A 57 -23.95 2.66 -1.07
CA SER A 57 -24.77 3.66 -0.40
C SER A 57 -25.79 4.28 -1.36
N GLU A 58 -26.77 4.97 -0.81
CA GLU A 58 -27.71 5.78 -1.61
C GLU A 58 -27.00 6.88 -2.43
N VAL A 59 -25.88 7.40 -1.91
CA VAL A 59 -25.03 8.38 -2.60
C VAL A 59 -24.46 7.76 -3.89
N ALA A 60 -23.91 6.56 -3.81
CA ALA A 60 -23.38 5.85 -4.97
C ALA A 60 -24.43 5.51 -5.99
N ILE A 61 -25.57 4.97 -5.54
CA ILE A 61 -26.70 4.61 -6.41
C ILE A 61 -27.18 5.83 -7.19
N LYS A 62 -27.37 6.97 -6.50
CA LYS A 62 -27.78 8.24 -7.12
C LYS A 62 -26.71 8.79 -8.08
N ALA A 63 -25.45 8.78 -7.67
CA ALA A 63 -24.35 9.32 -8.48
C ALA A 63 -24.11 8.49 -9.75
N TRP A 64 -24.20 7.17 -9.66
CA TRP A 64 -23.96 6.29 -10.80
C TRP A 64 -25.17 6.12 -11.72
N GLY A 65 -26.40 6.17 -11.19
CA GLY A 65 -27.63 6.09 -11.94
C GLY A 65 -27.61 4.98 -13.01
N ARG A 66 -27.84 5.35 -14.28
CA ARG A 66 -27.82 4.40 -15.41
C ARG A 66 -26.47 3.70 -15.65
N HIS A 67 -25.38 4.22 -15.10
CA HIS A 67 -24.02 3.68 -15.27
C HIS A 67 -23.61 2.73 -14.12
N LEU A 68 -24.50 2.40 -13.21
CA LEU A 68 -24.25 1.58 -12.03
C LEU A 68 -23.57 0.25 -12.40
N LYS A 69 -24.14 -0.52 -13.31
CA LYS A 69 -23.56 -1.81 -13.75
C LYS A 69 -22.18 -1.67 -14.36
N THR A 70 -21.95 -0.64 -15.16
CA THR A 70 -20.64 -0.38 -15.79
C THR A 70 -19.60 -0.01 -14.72
N ASN A 71 -19.98 0.78 -13.74
CA ASN A 71 -19.08 1.14 -12.63
C ASN A 71 -18.75 -0.09 -11.78
N LEU A 72 -19.70 -0.94 -11.43
CA LEU A 72 -19.43 -2.19 -10.71
C LEU A 72 -18.53 -3.13 -11.52
N GLN A 73 -18.74 -3.26 -12.83
CA GLN A 73 -17.83 -4.04 -13.68
C GLN A 73 -16.40 -3.49 -13.65
N PHE A 74 -16.25 -2.17 -13.63
CA PHE A 74 -14.95 -1.53 -13.52
C PHE A 74 -14.32 -1.77 -12.14
N GLU A 75 -15.09 -1.67 -11.05
CA GLU A 75 -14.67 -2.06 -9.70
C GLU A 75 -14.10 -3.49 -9.69
N ARG A 76 -14.83 -4.46 -10.23
CA ARG A 76 -14.41 -5.86 -10.28
C ARG A 76 -13.13 -6.08 -11.08
N LYS A 77 -12.94 -5.34 -12.17
CA LYS A 77 -11.69 -5.37 -12.94
C LYS A 77 -10.50 -4.86 -12.12
N ILE A 78 -10.68 -3.75 -11.42
CA ILE A 78 -9.62 -3.17 -10.57
C ILE A 78 -9.33 -4.07 -9.37
N ALA A 79 -10.37 -4.64 -8.75
CA ALA A 79 -10.22 -5.62 -7.68
C ALA A 79 -9.35 -6.80 -8.11
N GLY A 80 -9.63 -7.39 -9.27
CA GLY A 80 -8.79 -8.48 -9.80
C GLY A 80 -7.31 -8.11 -9.87
N LEU A 81 -6.99 -6.93 -10.40
CA LEU A 81 -5.60 -6.44 -10.48
C LEU A 81 -4.97 -6.21 -9.10
N ALA A 82 -5.72 -5.62 -8.16
CA ALA A 82 -5.22 -5.36 -6.81
C ALA A 82 -4.92 -6.66 -6.06
N LEU A 83 -5.85 -7.62 -6.11
CA LEU A 83 -5.71 -8.91 -5.47
C LEU A 83 -4.56 -9.74 -6.08
N ASP A 84 -4.40 -9.69 -7.41
CA ASP A 84 -3.31 -10.38 -8.09
C ASP A 84 -1.94 -9.81 -7.71
N ASN A 85 -1.82 -8.48 -7.55
CA ASN A 85 -0.59 -7.87 -7.06
C ASN A 85 -0.21 -8.40 -5.67
N ILE A 86 -1.18 -8.50 -4.75
CA ILE A 86 -0.95 -9.04 -3.41
C ILE A 86 -0.56 -10.52 -3.48
N ARG A 87 -1.32 -11.35 -4.22
CA ARG A 87 -1.02 -12.78 -4.41
C ARG A 87 0.38 -13.02 -4.97
N ASN A 88 0.75 -12.23 -5.98
CA ASN A 88 2.06 -12.34 -6.62
C ASN A 88 3.18 -12.03 -5.63
N ASN A 89 3.02 -10.98 -4.81
CA ASN A 89 4.01 -10.64 -3.80
C ASN A 89 4.13 -11.75 -2.73
N VAL A 90 3.02 -12.25 -2.19
CA VAL A 90 3.05 -13.39 -1.25
C VAL A 90 3.76 -14.59 -1.90
N SER A 91 3.44 -14.93 -3.16
CA SER A 91 4.04 -16.05 -3.87
C SER A 91 5.55 -15.88 -4.12
N ARG A 92 6.03 -14.64 -4.21
CA ARG A 92 7.47 -14.34 -4.37
C ARG A 92 8.24 -14.40 -3.05
N LEU A 93 7.58 -14.17 -1.91
CA LEU A 93 8.21 -14.10 -0.59
C LEU A 93 8.14 -15.44 0.18
N VAL A 94 7.11 -16.26 -0.09
CA VAL A 94 6.81 -17.47 0.65
C VAL A 94 7.06 -18.70 -0.23
N LYS A 95 7.71 -19.75 0.31
CA LYS A 95 7.98 -21.01 -0.42
C LYS A 95 6.70 -21.81 -0.63
N ARG A 96 5.92 -21.99 0.43
CA ARG A 96 4.64 -22.70 0.42
C ARG A 96 3.50 -21.79 0.86
N PRO A 97 3.05 -20.85 0.00
CA PRO A 97 1.96 -19.95 0.35
C PRO A 97 0.62 -20.67 0.29
N VAL A 98 -0.19 -20.52 1.34
CA VAL A 98 -1.59 -20.93 1.35
C VAL A 98 -2.43 -19.65 1.37
N MET A 99 -3.17 -19.39 0.30
CA MET A 99 -3.89 -18.14 0.16
C MET A 99 -5.38 -18.37 -0.07
N ARG A 100 -6.20 -17.55 0.60
CA ARG A 100 -7.65 -17.45 0.36
C ARG A 100 -7.99 -16.00 0.10
N THR A 101 -8.96 -15.76 -0.77
CA THR A 101 -9.54 -14.43 -0.99
C THR A 101 -10.97 -14.41 -0.48
N ALA A 102 -11.34 -13.33 0.20
CA ALA A 102 -12.70 -13.05 0.61
C ALA A 102 -13.03 -11.57 0.39
N HIS A 103 -14.28 -11.24 0.21
CA HIS A 103 -14.75 -9.86 0.25
C HIS A 103 -14.82 -9.38 1.72
N PHE A 104 -14.61 -8.10 1.97
CA PHE A 104 -14.55 -7.58 3.35
C PHE A 104 -15.89 -7.71 4.11
N SER A 105 -17.04 -7.84 3.40
CA SER A 105 -18.32 -8.20 4.02
C SER A 105 -18.33 -9.61 4.66
N GLU A 106 -17.44 -10.48 4.21
CA GLU A 106 -17.37 -11.90 4.61
C GLU A 106 -16.12 -12.19 5.48
N ILE A 107 -15.38 -11.14 5.87
CA ILE A 107 -14.06 -11.27 6.49
C ILE A 107 -14.09 -12.07 7.79
N ALA A 108 -15.10 -11.90 8.63
CA ALA A 108 -15.21 -12.58 9.92
C ALA A 108 -15.40 -14.10 9.76
N ASP A 109 -16.25 -14.52 8.83
CA ASP A 109 -16.47 -15.93 8.53
C ASP A 109 -15.24 -16.52 7.83
N ALA A 110 -14.63 -15.77 6.92
CA ALA A 110 -13.43 -16.19 6.21
C ALA A 110 -12.23 -16.39 7.16
N GLU A 111 -12.03 -15.49 8.15
CA GLU A 111 -11.00 -15.64 9.19
C GLU A 111 -11.23 -16.90 10.00
N LYS A 112 -12.46 -17.10 10.50
CA LYS A 112 -12.83 -18.25 11.33
C LYS A 112 -12.59 -19.60 10.61
N ASP A 113 -13.01 -19.68 9.35
CA ASP A 113 -12.93 -20.90 8.56
C ASP A 113 -11.51 -21.18 8.07
N PHE A 114 -10.80 -20.14 7.64
CA PHE A 114 -9.47 -20.28 7.03
C PHE A 114 -8.34 -20.30 8.06
N ARG A 115 -8.51 -19.64 9.22
CA ARG A 115 -7.50 -19.48 10.27
C ARG A 115 -6.16 -18.99 9.71
N PRO A 116 -6.10 -17.78 9.17
CA PRO A 116 -4.90 -17.25 8.56
C PRO A 116 -3.85 -16.86 9.62
N ASP A 117 -2.57 -16.89 9.24
CA ASP A 117 -1.48 -16.26 9.99
C ASP A 117 -1.47 -14.75 9.80
N ALA A 118 -1.97 -14.29 8.65
CA ALA A 118 -2.03 -12.89 8.27
C ALA A 118 -3.27 -12.55 7.44
N ILE A 119 -3.82 -11.36 7.66
CA ILE A 119 -4.86 -10.75 6.83
C ILE A 119 -4.25 -9.57 6.10
N VAL A 120 -4.47 -9.47 4.78
CA VAL A 120 -4.03 -8.34 3.96
C VAL A 120 -5.25 -7.70 3.32
N LEU A 121 -5.56 -6.47 3.73
CA LEU A 121 -6.63 -5.65 3.19
C LEU A 121 -6.14 -4.92 1.94
N SER A 122 -6.88 -4.98 0.85
CA SER A 122 -6.53 -4.31 -0.41
C SER A 122 -6.74 -2.79 -0.34
N GLY A 123 -6.39 -2.08 -1.40
CA GLY A 123 -6.83 -0.71 -1.61
C GLY A 123 -8.30 -0.63 -2.02
N THR A 124 -8.85 0.59 -1.99
CA THR A 124 -10.18 0.92 -2.51
C THR A 124 -10.07 1.82 -3.74
N LEU A 125 -11.14 1.90 -4.53
CA LEU A 125 -11.17 2.78 -5.71
C LEU A 125 -12.06 4.01 -5.50
N ARG A 126 -13.06 3.91 -4.63
CA ARG A 126 -14.05 4.96 -4.40
C ARG A 126 -13.92 5.58 -3.01
N ASP A 127 -14.47 6.77 -2.89
CA ASP A 127 -14.64 7.44 -1.61
C ASP A 127 -15.60 6.64 -0.72
N PHE A 128 -15.40 6.71 0.60
CA PHE A 128 -16.13 5.85 1.54
C PHE A 128 -17.62 6.20 1.71
N ASP A 129 -18.03 7.37 1.30
CA ASP A 129 -19.47 7.70 1.23
C ASP A 129 -20.23 6.95 0.12
N TYR A 130 -19.50 6.25 -0.76
CA TYR A 130 -20.10 5.33 -1.74
C TYR A 130 -20.37 3.95 -1.17
N TYR A 131 -19.78 3.60 -0.03
CA TYR A 131 -19.95 2.32 0.63
C TYR A 131 -21.20 2.31 1.51
N ASN A 132 -21.89 1.18 1.54
CA ASN A 132 -23.01 0.96 2.46
C ASN A 132 -22.52 1.13 3.91
N PRO A 133 -23.14 2.04 4.70
CA PRO A 133 -22.71 2.29 6.08
C PRO A 133 -22.71 1.05 6.98
N THR A 134 -23.69 0.14 6.78
CA THR A 134 -23.75 -1.13 7.54
C THR A 134 -22.57 -2.02 7.26
N LEU A 135 -22.09 -2.05 6.03
CA LEU A 135 -20.91 -2.79 5.62
C LEU A 135 -19.65 -2.26 6.33
N LEU A 136 -19.47 -0.93 6.35
CA LEU A 136 -18.37 -0.27 7.05
C LEU A 136 -18.44 -0.50 8.57
N GLU A 137 -19.64 -0.46 9.16
CA GLU A 137 -19.82 -0.73 10.60
C GLU A 137 -19.45 -2.17 10.97
N ASN A 138 -19.87 -3.14 10.16
CA ASN A 138 -19.57 -4.56 10.38
C ASN A 138 -18.05 -4.83 10.24
N PHE A 139 -17.41 -4.26 9.25
CA PHE A 139 -15.96 -4.29 9.14
C PHE A 139 -15.29 -3.66 10.37
N GLY A 140 -15.78 -2.50 10.81
CA GLY A 140 -15.27 -1.83 12.02
C GLY A 140 -15.41 -2.67 13.28
N LYS A 141 -16.48 -3.45 13.45
CA LYS A 141 -16.63 -4.40 14.57
C LYS A 141 -15.59 -5.49 14.50
N PHE A 142 -15.38 -6.06 13.30
CA PHE A 142 -14.39 -7.11 13.08
C PHE A 142 -12.97 -6.63 13.38
N ILE A 143 -12.52 -5.51 12.78
CA ILE A 143 -11.13 -5.05 12.89
C ILE A 143 -10.75 -4.63 14.32
N ARG A 144 -11.70 -4.19 15.12
CA ARG A 144 -11.48 -3.87 16.54
C ARG A 144 -11.31 -5.11 17.42
N THR A 145 -11.69 -6.30 16.97
CA THR A 145 -11.73 -7.51 17.80
C THR A 145 -10.81 -8.64 17.30
N THR A 146 -10.44 -8.63 16.00
CA THR A 146 -9.56 -9.67 15.45
C THR A 146 -8.21 -9.72 16.17
N ARG A 147 -7.70 -10.93 16.38
CA ARG A 147 -6.38 -11.22 16.94
C ARG A 147 -5.38 -11.60 15.86
N THR A 148 -5.86 -11.91 14.67
CA THR A 148 -4.99 -12.20 13.53
C THR A 148 -4.27 -10.93 13.12
N ALA A 149 -2.99 -11.04 12.77
CA ALA A 149 -2.19 -9.90 12.30
C ALA A 149 -2.77 -9.33 11.00
N VAL A 150 -2.89 -8.01 10.91
CA VAL A 150 -3.51 -7.29 9.78
C VAL A 150 -2.53 -6.33 9.13
N LEU A 151 -2.50 -6.32 7.79
CA LEU A 151 -1.88 -5.28 6.97
C LEU A 151 -2.95 -4.59 6.14
N GLY A 152 -3.18 -3.29 6.36
CA GLY A 152 -4.08 -2.47 5.53
C GLY A 152 -3.30 -1.66 4.50
N ILE A 153 -3.67 -1.75 3.21
CA ILE A 153 -3.00 -1.07 2.10
C ILE A 153 -3.93 0.01 1.53
N CYS A 154 -3.49 1.25 1.45
CA CYS A 154 -4.19 2.39 0.86
C CYS A 154 -5.63 2.55 1.41
N GLY A 155 -6.66 2.11 0.69
CA GLY A 155 -8.03 2.08 1.20
C GLY A 155 -8.19 1.22 2.45
N GLY A 156 -7.49 0.09 2.56
CA GLY A 156 -7.44 -0.73 3.77
C GLY A 156 -6.84 0.00 4.97
N HIS A 157 -5.81 0.85 4.77
CA HIS A 157 -5.30 1.76 5.80
C HIS A 157 -6.39 2.73 6.27
N GLN A 158 -7.12 3.29 5.33
CA GLN A 158 -8.18 4.25 5.62
C GLN A 158 -9.37 3.58 6.34
N LEU A 159 -9.79 2.39 5.90
CA LEU A 159 -10.84 1.59 6.56
C LEU A 159 -10.48 1.26 8.02
N VAL A 160 -9.23 0.86 8.27
CA VAL A 160 -8.73 0.64 9.63
C VAL A 160 -8.78 1.93 10.42
N GLY A 161 -8.24 3.03 9.89
CA GLY A 161 -8.24 4.33 10.58
C GLY A 161 -9.65 4.79 10.97
N MET A 162 -10.61 4.71 10.05
CA MET A 162 -12.03 5.02 10.29
C MET A 162 -12.61 4.15 11.40
N SER A 163 -12.29 2.87 11.40
CA SER A 163 -12.78 1.90 12.40
C SER A 163 -12.34 2.23 13.82
N PHE A 164 -11.24 2.98 13.96
CA PHE A 164 -10.70 3.45 15.23
C PHE A 164 -10.90 4.96 15.46
N GLY A 165 -11.79 5.60 14.68
CA GLY A 165 -12.30 6.94 14.94
C GLY A 165 -11.65 8.10 14.18
N ALA A 166 -10.68 7.83 13.29
CA ALA A 166 -10.20 8.84 12.35
C ALA A 166 -11.24 9.14 11.25
N ARG A 167 -11.20 10.34 10.70
CA ARG A 167 -12.02 10.74 9.57
C ARG A 167 -11.20 10.74 8.29
N ILE A 168 -11.89 10.56 7.17
CA ILE A 168 -11.30 10.66 5.84
C ILE A 168 -11.44 12.10 5.35
N GLN A 169 -10.33 12.63 4.85
CA GLN A 169 -10.26 13.95 4.21
C GLN A 169 -9.39 13.89 2.95
N THR A 170 -9.51 14.91 2.12
CA THR A 170 -8.62 15.11 0.97
C THR A 170 -7.21 15.52 1.43
N LEU A 171 -6.23 15.52 0.54
CA LEU A 171 -4.87 15.96 0.87
C LEU A 171 -4.76 17.45 1.21
N ASP A 172 -5.72 18.27 0.79
CA ASP A 172 -5.88 19.69 1.14
C ASP A 172 -6.87 19.92 2.29
N HIS A 173 -7.17 18.85 3.07
CA HIS A 173 -7.97 18.88 4.30
C HIS A 173 -9.46 19.22 4.14
N MET A 174 -10.01 19.00 2.96
CA MET A 174 -11.45 19.12 2.70
C MET A 174 -12.17 17.79 2.96
N GLU A 175 -13.51 17.84 3.03
CA GLU A 175 -14.30 16.61 3.14
C GLU A 175 -14.18 15.74 1.87
N GLN A 176 -14.22 14.42 2.01
CA GLN A 176 -13.98 13.48 0.92
C GLN A 176 -14.90 13.67 -0.30
N HIS A 177 -16.11 14.20 -0.11
CA HIS A 177 -17.08 14.42 -1.18
C HIS A 177 -16.89 15.77 -1.90
N GLU A 178 -16.07 16.65 -1.35
CA GLU A 178 -15.78 17.96 -1.97
C GLU A 178 -14.73 17.80 -3.07
N ASN A 179 -14.96 18.49 -4.18
CA ASN A 179 -14.04 18.59 -5.31
C ASN A 179 -13.40 17.26 -5.76
N ARG A 180 -14.20 16.20 -5.92
CA ARG A 180 -13.70 14.83 -6.28
C ARG A 180 -12.80 14.82 -7.53
N GLU A 181 -13.10 15.66 -8.54
CA GLU A 181 -12.37 15.70 -9.80
C GLU A 181 -11.12 16.58 -9.74
N GLY A 182 -11.10 17.61 -8.90
CA GLY A 182 -10.01 18.60 -8.79
C GLY A 182 -9.13 18.49 -7.55
N ARG A 183 -9.34 17.48 -6.69
CA ARG A 183 -8.57 17.34 -5.46
C ARG A 183 -7.10 17.02 -5.72
N PRO A 184 -6.18 17.45 -4.85
CA PRO A 184 -4.79 17.05 -4.89
C PRO A 184 -4.63 15.52 -4.82
N PHE A 185 -3.62 15.01 -5.51
CA PHE A 185 -3.40 13.60 -5.66
C PHE A 185 -1.91 13.25 -5.60
N GLU A 186 -1.50 12.31 -4.76
CA GLU A 186 -0.16 11.74 -4.78
C GLU A 186 -0.12 10.56 -5.75
N TYR A 187 0.82 10.61 -6.69
CA TYR A 187 1.00 9.59 -7.70
C TYR A 187 2.47 9.31 -7.96
N GLN A 188 2.80 8.09 -8.38
CA GLN A 188 4.15 7.61 -8.67
C GLN A 188 4.99 7.30 -7.41
N TYR A 189 6.27 6.92 -7.62
CA TYR A 189 7.20 6.73 -6.52
C TYR A 189 7.53 8.07 -5.85
N ARG A 190 7.39 8.05 -4.54
CA ARG A 190 7.69 9.19 -3.67
C ARG A 190 8.58 8.76 -2.52
N PHE A 191 9.31 9.72 -1.97
CA PHE A 191 10.05 9.53 -0.75
C PHE A 191 9.20 9.91 0.44
N ILE A 192 9.18 9.05 1.44
CA ILE A 192 8.54 9.28 2.74
C ILE A 192 9.55 9.08 3.87
N ARG A 193 9.36 9.76 4.98
CA ARG A 193 10.27 9.70 6.12
C ARG A 193 9.78 8.71 7.17
N ILE A 194 10.66 7.81 7.62
CA ILE A 194 10.43 6.93 8.76
C ILE A 194 10.54 7.75 10.04
N THR A 195 9.56 7.59 10.95
CA THR A 195 9.54 8.25 12.26
C THR A 195 10.03 7.35 13.37
N GLU A 196 9.93 6.02 13.21
CA GLU A 196 10.29 5.00 14.18
C GLU A 196 11.21 3.95 13.54
N PRO A 197 12.48 4.26 13.34
CA PRO A 197 13.41 3.41 12.59
C PRO A 197 13.68 2.05 13.22
N ASP A 198 13.47 1.92 14.53
CA ASP A 198 13.74 0.68 15.28
C ASP A 198 12.55 -0.29 15.26
N ASP A 199 11.41 0.08 14.61
CA ASP A 199 10.31 -0.86 14.46
C ASP A 199 10.74 -2.05 13.57
N PRO A 200 10.44 -3.30 13.96
CA PRO A 200 10.84 -4.50 13.22
C PRO A 200 10.41 -4.52 11.75
N ILE A 201 9.36 -3.78 11.41
CA ILE A 201 8.85 -3.66 10.04
C ILE A 201 9.89 -3.09 9.06
N PHE A 202 10.88 -2.33 9.57
CA PHE A 202 11.92 -1.70 8.78
C PHE A 202 13.24 -2.49 8.75
N HIS A 203 13.27 -3.69 9.32
CA HIS A 203 14.48 -4.52 9.32
C HIS A 203 14.96 -4.79 7.89
N GLY A 204 16.25 -4.57 7.63
CA GLY A 204 16.89 -4.80 6.33
C GLY A 204 16.65 -3.71 5.26
N ILE A 205 15.89 -2.65 5.57
CA ILE A 205 15.69 -1.54 4.60
C ILE A 205 16.99 -0.75 4.40
N HIS A 206 17.77 -0.56 5.46
CA HIS A 206 18.95 0.29 5.48
C HIS A 206 20.25 -0.50 5.74
N ASP A 207 20.37 -1.69 5.16
CA ASP A 207 21.65 -2.39 5.21
C ASP A 207 22.74 -1.59 4.51
N SER A 208 23.96 -1.65 5.05
CA SER A 208 25.09 -0.82 4.66
C SER A 208 25.45 -0.85 3.17
N GLU A 209 25.08 -1.91 2.47
CA GLU A 209 25.31 -2.05 1.03
C GLU A 209 24.29 -1.30 0.17
N THR A 210 23.16 -0.90 0.74
CA THR A 210 22.08 -0.20 0.04
C THR A 210 21.95 1.27 0.44
N GLY A 211 22.87 1.76 1.25
CA GLY A 211 22.84 3.00 2.01
C GLY A 211 22.88 4.31 1.24
N VAL A 212 22.48 4.35 -0.01
CA VAL A 212 22.43 5.58 -0.84
C VAL A 212 21.59 6.69 -0.20
N TRP A 213 20.64 6.33 0.65
CA TRP A 213 19.73 7.29 1.27
C TRP A 213 20.09 7.65 2.72
N GLN A 214 21.06 6.97 3.33
CA GLN A 214 21.52 7.28 4.68
C GLN A 214 22.32 8.58 4.75
N ASP A 215 22.99 8.95 3.66
CA ASP A 215 23.94 10.08 3.64
C ASP A 215 23.29 11.46 3.55
N TYR A 216 21.99 11.54 3.21
CA TYR A 216 21.31 12.83 3.01
C TYR A 216 20.65 13.40 4.25
N THR A 217 20.40 12.56 5.22
CA THR A 217 19.85 13.00 6.50
C THR A 217 20.52 12.20 7.59
N THR A 218 21.37 12.80 8.33
CA THR A 218 22.10 12.17 9.46
C THR A 218 21.17 11.55 10.51
N GLU A 219 19.85 11.78 10.42
CA GLU A 219 18.88 11.34 11.41
C GLU A 219 17.58 10.78 10.86
N ALA A 220 17.22 11.01 9.60
CA ALA A 220 15.95 10.58 9.05
C ALA A 220 16.12 9.53 7.95
N ARG A 221 15.66 8.33 8.23
CA ARG A 221 15.56 7.26 7.22
C ARG A 221 14.41 7.53 6.28
N ILE A 222 14.59 7.19 5.01
CA ILE A 222 13.68 7.48 3.92
C ILE A 222 13.28 6.17 3.25
N LEU A 223 11.97 6.01 2.97
CA LEU A 223 11.44 4.95 2.11
C LEU A 223 11.11 5.50 0.74
N ARG A 224 11.29 4.69 -0.28
CA ARG A 224 10.80 4.96 -1.62
C ARG A 224 9.61 4.04 -1.91
N VAL A 225 8.41 4.63 -2.03
CA VAL A 225 7.16 3.88 -2.10
C VAL A 225 6.24 4.43 -3.20
N TRP A 226 5.38 3.55 -3.73
CA TRP A 226 4.40 3.92 -4.75
C TRP A 226 3.17 4.57 -4.11
N GLN A 227 2.88 5.80 -4.51
CA GLN A 227 1.68 6.54 -4.11
C GLN A 227 0.62 6.48 -5.22
N ASN A 228 -0.64 6.38 -4.83
CA ASN A 228 -1.79 6.43 -5.73
C ASN A 228 -3.05 6.77 -4.93
N HIS A 229 -3.11 7.96 -4.33
CA HIS A 229 -4.24 8.35 -3.48
C HIS A 229 -4.48 9.86 -3.45
N GLY A 230 -5.75 10.25 -3.27
CA GLY A 230 -6.18 11.63 -3.05
C GLY A 230 -6.86 11.85 -1.70
N LEU A 231 -7.00 10.78 -0.90
CA LEU A 231 -7.59 10.80 0.44
C LEU A 231 -6.55 10.40 1.48
N GLN A 232 -6.74 10.86 2.71
CA GLN A 232 -5.91 10.55 3.87
C GLN A 232 -6.73 10.50 5.16
N LEU A 233 -6.16 9.95 6.23
CA LEU A 233 -6.69 10.06 7.58
C LEU A 233 -6.35 11.45 8.15
N ASP A 234 -7.29 12.07 8.84
CA ASP A 234 -7.12 13.38 9.48
C ASP A 234 -6.15 13.34 10.68
N HIS A 235 -6.08 12.21 11.38
CA HIS A 235 -5.18 11.99 12.52
C HIS A 235 -4.81 10.52 12.69
N ILE A 236 -3.82 10.25 13.55
CA ILE A 236 -3.48 8.89 14.00
C ILE A 236 -4.47 8.49 15.10
N PRO A 237 -5.24 7.39 14.92
CA PRO A 237 -6.19 6.96 15.94
C PRO A 237 -5.51 6.58 17.26
N GLU A 238 -6.26 6.70 18.36
CA GLU A 238 -5.75 6.27 19.66
C GLU A 238 -5.32 4.79 19.65
N GLY A 239 -4.20 4.51 20.30
CA GLY A 239 -3.60 3.18 20.36
C GLY A 239 -2.70 2.83 19.16
N PHE A 240 -2.68 3.66 18.13
CA PHE A 240 -1.72 3.54 17.02
C PHE A 240 -0.50 4.43 17.22
N LYS A 241 0.63 3.98 16.66
CA LYS A 241 1.89 4.72 16.59
C LYS A 241 2.19 5.04 15.13
N LEU A 242 2.58 6.29 14.86
CA LEU A 242 3.02 6.71 13.53
C LEU A 242 4.39 6.11 13.22
N LEU A 243 4.53 5.46 12.06
CA LEU A 243 5.77 4.84 11.61
C LEU A 243 6.42 5.57 10.44
N ALA A 244 5.63 6.22 9.59
CA ALA A 244 6.15 7.01 8.48
C ALA A 244 5.22 8.18 8.13
N THR A 245 5.83 9.26 7.62
CA THR A 245 5.15 10.53 7.30
C THR A 245 5.66 11.13 5.99
N ALA A 246 4.82 11.93 5.33
CA ALA A 246 5.19 12.77 4.19
C ALA A 246 4.63 14.19 4.35
N TYR A 247 5.03 15.09 3.47
CA TYR A 247 4.59 16.48 3.55
C TYR A 247 3.08 16.63 3.30
N LEU A 248 2.57 16.02 2.23
CA LEU A 248 1.15 16.12 1.87
C LEU A 248 0.28 15.19 2.72
N CYS A 249 0.70 13.96 2.93
CA CYS A 249 0.00 13.00 3.77
C CYS A 249 0.82 12.69 5.02
N ARG A 250 0.36 13.16 6.18
CA ARG A 250 1.06 13.01 7.46
C ARG A 250 1.01 11.59 7.99
N ASN A 251 -0.04 10.85 7.71
CA ASN A 251 -0.22 9.47 8.15
C ASN A 251 0.06 8.50 6.99
N GLN A 252 1.34 8.26 6.72
CA GLN A 252 1.76 7.34 5.66
C GLN A 252 1.82 5.88 6.11
N MET A 253 2.10 5.65 7.40
CA MET A 253 2.17 4.31 7.97
C MET A 253 1.96 4.37 9.48
N MET A 254 1.18 3.45 10.02
CA MET A 254 0.94 3.32 11.46
C MET A 254 0.86 1.87 11.91
N VAL A 255 1.07 1.63 13.21
CA VAL A 255 0.97 0.31 13.83
C VAL A 255 0.21 0.36 15.15
N LYS A 256 -0.61 -0.67 15.42
CA LYS A 256 -1.19 -0.97 16.73
C LYS A 256 -0.62 -2.30 17.23
N ARG A 257 0.02 -2.26 18.42
CA ARG A 257 0.57 -3.43 19.13
C ARG A 257 0.01 -3.46 20.55
N ARG A 258 -1.29 -3.50 20.69
CA ARG A 258 -1.97 -3.52 22.01
C ARG A 258 -3.13 -4.48 21.98
N ASP A 259 -3.56 -4.90 23.17
CA ASP A 259 -4.76 -5.73 23.39
C ASP A 259 -4.72 -7.07 22.62
N GLY A 260 -3.53 -7.62 22.42
CA GLY A 260 -3.32 -8.82 21.62
C GLY A 260 -3.57 -8.62 20.12
N GLN A 261 -3.52 -7.40 19.62
CA GLN A 261 -3.64 -7.08 18.21
C GLN A 261 -2.29 -6.67 17.62
N LEU A 262 -2.04 -7.08 16.39
CA LEU A 262 -0.96 -6.59 15.55
C LEU A 262 -1.56 -6.06 14.24
N ILE A 263 -1.69 -4.74 14.13
CA ILE A 263 -2.27 -4.11 12.95
C ILE A 263 -1.27 -3.10 12.38
N TYR A 264 -0.71 -3.40 11.23
CA TYR A 264 0.05 -2.46 10.42
C TYR A 264 -0.82 -1.90 9.31
N THR A 265 -0.64 -0.65 8.98
CA THR A 265 -1.30 -0.06 7.81
C THR A 265 -0.41 0.93 7.09
N VAL A 266 -0.53 0.97 5.76
CA VAL A 266 0.24 1.85 4.88
C VAL A 266 -0.68 2.59 3.91
N GLN A 267 -0.48 3.89 3.73
CA GLN A 267 -1.23 4.68 2.75
C GLN A 267 -0.75 4.42 1.32
N PHE A 268 0.49 4.04 1.16
CA PHE A 268 1.12 3.72 -0.12
C PHE A 268 0.86 2.27 -0.55
N HIS A 269 1.18 1.96 -1.80
CA HIS A 269 1.01 0.63 -2.40
C HIS A 269 2.32 -0.16 -2.35
N LEU A 270 2.53 -0.93 -1.28
CA LEU A 270 3.71 -1.79 -1.13
C LEU A 270 3.63 -3.07 -1.99
N GLU A 271 2.42 -3.42 -2.45
CA GLU A 271 2.15 -4.58 -3.31
C GLU A 271 2.46 -4.32 -4.78
N LYS A 272 2.70 -3.06 -5.16
CA LYS A 272 3.13 -2.72 -6.52
C LYS A 272 4.57 -3.15 -6.72
N SER A 273 4.79 -4.03 -7.68
CA SER A 273 6.12 -4.50 -8.05
C SER A 273 6.47 -4.13 -9.48
N PHE A 274 7.76 -4.06 -9.75
CA PHE A 274 8.28 -3.82 -11.08
C PHE A 274 7.80 -4.91 -12.07
N GLU A 275 7.85 -6.15 -11.65
CA GLU A 275 7.53 -7.31 -12.50
C GLU A 275 6.05 -7.34 -12.93
N ASP A 276 5.15 -6.84 -12.09
CA ASP A 276 3.72 -6.78 -12.40
C ASP A 276 3.38 -5.58 -13.26
N TRP A 277 4.10 -4.48 -13.06
CA TRP A 277 3.89 -3.26 -13.81
C TRP A 277 4.36 -3.33 -15.26
N ASP A 278 5.53 -3.90 -15.51
CA ASP A 278 6.14 -3.99 -16.83
C ASP A 278 5.29 -4.82 -17.80
N LYS A 279 4.49 -5.74 -17.29
CA LYS A 279 3.58 -6.56 -18.10
C LYS A 279 2.35 -5.82 -18.62
N THR A 280 1.95 -4.73 -17.97
CA THR A 280 0.63 -4.14 -18.18
C THR A 280 0.64 -2.74 -18.77
N ARG A 281 1.79 -2.07 -18.87
CA ARG A 281 1.88 -0.68 -19.32
C ARG A 281 2.97 -0.44 -20.36
N ALA A 282 2.66 0.49 -21.28
CA ALA A 282 3.60 0.95 -22.30
C ALA A 282 4.75 1.80 -21.72
N THR A 283 4.59 2.34 -20.51
CA THR A 283 5.62 3.12 -19.84
C THR A 283 6.52 2.18 -19.06
N ARG A 284 7.76 2.04 -19.47
CA ARG A 284 8.77 1.24 -18.77
C ARG A 284 9.23 1.96 -17.50
N TRP A 285 9.49 1.16 -16.48
CA TRP A 285 10.18 1.64 -15.29
C TRP A 285 11.67 1.80 -15.59
N GLU A 286 12.21 2.90 -15.13
CA GLU A 286 13.64 3.16 -15.28
C GLU A 286 14.49 2.32 -14.32
N HIS A 287 13.90 1.89 -13.20
CA HIS A 287 14.61 1.29 -12.09
C HIS A 287 13.90 0.06 -11.50
N PRO A 288 14.37 -1.17 -11.80
CA PRO A 288 13.75 -2.41 -11.32
C PRO A 288 13.62 -2.51 -9.79
N ASN A 289 14.55 -1.92 -9.04
CA ASN A 289 14.54 -1.95 -7.57
C ASN A 289 13.68 -0.87 -6.92
N GLU A 290 12.88 -0.12 -7.67
CA GLU A 290 12.01 0.90 -7.08
C GLU A 290 10.99 0.34 -6.10
N SER A 291 10.54 -0.90 -6.29
CA SER A 291 9.61 -1.60 -5.39
C SER A 291 10.28 -2.31 -4.20
N ARG A 292 11.60 -2.17 -4.03
CA ARG A 292 12.37 -2.90 -3.01
C ARG A 292 11.88 -2.63 -1.58
N ASP A 293 11.69 -1.37 -1.23
CA ASP A 293 11.31 -1.00 0.14
C ASP A 293 9.92 -1.53 0.50
N GLY A 294 8.96 -1.41 -0.40
CA GLY A 294 7.62 -1.99 -0.20
C GLY A 294 7.66 -3.50 -0.03
N ARG A 295 8.49 -4.21 -0.83
CA ARG A 295 8.68 -5.65 -0.73
C ARG A 295 9.28 -6.07 0.62
N ILE A 296 10.28 -5.36 1.11
CA ILE A 296 10.90 -5.65 2.42
C ILE A 296 9.90 -5.44 3.54
N ILE A 297 9.12 -4.34 3.52
CA ILE A 297 8.05 -4.10 4.49
C ILE A 297 7.03 -5.25 4.46
N PHE A 298 6.64 -5.72 3.28
CA PHE A 298 5.69 -6.82 3.18
C PHE A 298 6.27 -8.13 3.73
N GLU A 299 7.53 -8.46 3.42
CA GLU A 299 8.22 -9.62 3.99
C GLU A 299 8.28 -9.54 5.52
N ASN A 300 8.66 -8.38 6.06
CA ASN A 300 8.75 -8.17 7.50
C ASN A 300 7.37 -8.27 8.18
N PHE A 301 6.32 -7.74 7.55
CA PHE A 301 4.95 -7.93 8.05
C PHE A 301 4.59 -9.42 8.16
N LEU A 302 4.86 -10.22 7.13
CA LEU A 302 4.57 -11.66 7.17
C LEU A 302 5.38 -12.37 8.27
N ARG A 303 6.63 -11.97 8.52
CA ARG A 303 7.45 -12.51 9.62
C ARG A 303 6.88 -12.14 10.99
N GLU A 304 6.52 -10.87 11.17
CA GLU A 304 5.87 -10.40 12.41
C GLU A 304 4.54 -11.11 12.65
N SER A 305 3.75 -11.36 11.61
CA SER A 305 2.49 -12.11 11.70
C SER A 305 2.70 -13.53 12.20
N LEU A 306 3.70 -14.24 11.65
CA LEU A 306 4.04 -15.59 12.06
C LEU A 306 4.56 -15.66 13.51
N ASN A 307 5.25 -14.64 13.98
CA ASN A 307 5.69 -14.54 15.37
C ASN A 307 4.48 -14.27 16.28
N HIS A 308 3.64 -13.34 15.91
CA HIS A 308 2.41 -12.98 16.64
C HIS A 308 1.47 -14.18 16.80
N ALA A 309 1.28 -14.99 15.75
CA ALA A 309 0.46 -16.19 15.80
C ALA A 309 0.99 -17.31 16.73
N LYS A 310 2.28 -17.28 17.10
CA LYS A 310 2.88 -18.23 18.07
C LYS A 310 2.73 -17.79 19.52
N GLU A 311 2.52 -16.48 19.73
CA GLU A 311 2.41 -15.88 21.07
C GLU A 311 0.96 -15.87 21.57
N GLY A 312 -0.03 -15.96 20.70
CA GLY A 312 -1.48 -15.97 21.00
C GLY A 312 -2.08 -17.34 21.00
#